data_6e85fb9b4f727d90dfe821f30dacf24e
#
_entry.id   6e85fb9b4f727d90dfe821f30dacf24e
#
_cell.length_a   1.000
_cell.length_b   1.000
_cell.length_c   1.000
_cell.angle_alpha   90.00
_cell.angle_beta   90.00
_cell.angle_gamma   90.00
#
_symmetry.space_group_name_H-M   'P 1'
#
loop_
_entity.id
_entity.type
_entity.pdbx_description
1 polymer ?
#
loop_
_entity_poly.entity_id
_entity_poly.type
_entity_poly.pdbx_seq_one_letter_code
_entity_poly.pdbx_strand_id
1 'polypeptide(L)'
;MDRLHTASQLLCLAREVLIDGLPDETITSLAVESRNLHSVPFQKGMKELIGILGGKTVYAIDGDEVKVKHTMDFVEGGNGLVYDFVPRDELWVDARIKSQDWPHIAFHEAVESLLMEKYGLSYDEAHARANALEVGEIQRVASAV
;
A
#
# COMPACT_ATOMS: atom_id res chain seq x y z
N MET A 1 -21.99 5.20 0.98
CA MET A 1 -23.19 5.27 0.16
C MET A 1 -24.13 6.27 0.77
N ASP A 2 -24.53 7.16 -0.03
CA ASP A 2 -25.33 8.31 0.38
C ASP A 2 -26.81 8.14 0.02
N ARG A 3 -27.22 6.98 -0.42
CA ARG A 3 -28.58 6.67 -0.84
C ARG A 3 -28.96 5.27 -0.41
N LEU A 4 -30.27 5.04 -0.31
CA LEU A 4 -30.79 3.74 0.05
C LEU A 4 -30.72 2.80 -1.15
N HIS A 5 -30.29 1.60 -0.88
CA HIS A 5 -30.21 0.53 -1.86
C HIS A 5 -31.01 -0.67 -1.38
N THR A 6 -31.58 -1.42 -2.30
CA THR A 6 -32.13 -2.73 -2.00
C THR A 6 -30.98 -3.69 -1.63
N ALA A 7 -31.32 -4.81 -1.01
CA ALA A 7 -30.32 -5.83 -0.69
C ALA A 7 -29.55 -6.29 -1.94
N SER A 8 -30.25 -6.42 -3.06
CA SER A 8 -29.65 -6.81 -4.33
C SER A 8 -28.66 -5.76 -4.83
N GLN A 9 -29.01 -4.48 -4.72
CA GLN A 9 -28.14 -3.38 -5.12
C GLN A 9 -26.90 -3.30 -4.22
N LEU A 10 -27.08 -3.50 -2.92
CA LEU A 10 -25.96 -3.51 -1.98
C LEU A 10 -24.97 -4.63 -2.27
N LEU A 11 -25.47 -5.81 -2.62
CA LEU A 11 -24.63 -6.93 -3.03
C LEU A 11 -23.86 -6.62 -4.29
N CYS A 12 -24.50 -5.96 -5.25
CA CYS A 12 -23.89 -5.55 -6.50
C CYS A 12 -22.74 -4.56 -6.27
N LEU A 13 -22.97 -3.55 -5.40
CA LEU A 13 -21.96 -2.57 -5.05
C LEU A 13 -20.79 -3.21 -4.31
N ALA A 14 -21.06 -4.12 -3.39
CA ALA A 14 -20.00 -4.84 -2.69
C ALA A 14 -19.15 -5.65 -3.66
N ARG A 15 -19.79 -6.29 -4.63
CA ARG A 15 -19.10 -7.05 -5.66
C ARG A 15 -18.23 -6.14 -6.52
N GLU A 16 -18.74 -4.99 -6.93
CA GLU A 16 -17.97 -4.03 -7.72
C GLU A 16 -16.71 -3.58 -6.98
N VAL A 17 -16.84 -3.22 -5.71
CA VAL A 17 -15.68 -2.82 -4.90
C VAL A 17 -14.67 -3.95 -4.83
N LEU A 18 -15.11 -5.19 -4.60
CA LEU A 18 -14.22 -6.34 -4.50
C LEU A 18 -13.55 -6.68 -5.83
N ILE A 19 -14.26 -6.49 -6.96
CA ILE A 19 -13.74 -6.80 -8.29
C ILE A 19 -12.88 -5.65 -8.82
N ASP A 20 -13.40 -4.42 -8.73
CA ASP A 20 -12.77 -3.25 -9.34
C ASP A 20 -11.76 -2.56 -8.42
N GLY A 21 -11.80 -2.89 -7.13
CA GLY A 21 -10.90 -2.32 -6.14
C GLY A 21 -11.55 -1.23 -5.30
N LEU A 22 -10.76 -0.26 -4.91
CA LEU A 22 -11.18 0.79 -3.98
C LEU A 22 -11.93 1.91 -4.70
N PRO A 23 -12.76 2.69 -3.97
CA PRO A 23 -13.35 3.91 -4.53
C PRO A 23 -12.29 4.89 -5.00
N ASP A 24 -12.59 5.65 -6.05
CA ASP A 24 -11.67 6.61 -6.64
C ASP A 24 -11.12 7.61 -5.63
N GLU A 25 -11.95 8.08 -4.70
CA GLU A 25 -11.53 9.03 -3.66
C GLU A 25 -10.44 8.44 -2.79
N THR A 26 -10.59 7.18 -2.41
CA THR A 26 -9.61 6.48 -1.59
C THR A 26 -8.30 6.31 -2.35
N ILE A 27 -8.38 5.87 -3.60
CA ILE A 27 -7.22 5.68 -4.47
C ILE A 27 -6.47 7.00 -4.65
N THR A 28 -7.18 8.08 -4.97
CA THR A 28 -6.58 9.40 -5.16
C THR A 28 -5.91 9.89 -3.88
N SER A 29 -6.57 9.73 -2.74
CA SER A 29 -6.03 10.15 -1.45
C SER A 29 -4.73 9.40 -1.12
N LEU A 30 -4.72 8.09 -1.32
CA LEU A 30 -3.52 7.28 -1.09
C LEU A 30 -2.39 7.68 -2.05
N ALA A 31 -2.70 7.95 -3.32
CA ALA A 31 -1.70 8.36 -4.29
C ALA A 31 -1.07 9.71 -3.93
N VAL A 32 -1.88 10.68 -3.49
CA VAL A 32 -1.38 11.98 -3.05
C VAL A 32 -0.47 11.82 -1.82
N GLU A 33 -0.93 11.07 -0.82
CA GLU A 33 -0.15 10.83 0.39
C GLU A 33 1.17 10.14 0.09
N SER A 34 1.17 9.15 -0.82
CA SER A 34 2.39 8.43 -1.16
C SER A 34 3.44 9.35 -1.80
N ARG A 35 3.02 10.34 -2.58
CA ARG A 35 3.94 11.31 -3.18
C ARG A 35 4.57 12.25 -2.17
N ASN A 36 3.98 12.39 -1.00
CA ASN A 36 4.48 13.26 0.07
C ASN A 36 5.45 12.56 1.02
N LEU A 37 5.78 11.31 0.77
CA LEU A 37 6.76 10.59 1.57
C LEU A 37 8.15 11.23 1.41
N HIS A 38 8.89 11.28 2.53
CA HIS A 38 10.24 11.82 2.53
C HIS A 38 11.22 10.80 1.97
N SER A 39 12.28 11.27 1.32
CA SER A 39 13.41 10.41 1.00
C SER A 39 14.51 10.62 2.03
N VAL A 40 15.17 9.54 2.41
CA VAL A 40 16.29 9.56 3.34
C VAL A 40 17.40 8.69 2.77
N PRO A 41 18.68 9.00 3.05
CA PRO A 41 19.79 8.18 2.57
C PRO A 41 19.76 6.80 3.21
N PHE A 42 20.15 5.78 2.46
CA PHE A 42 20.28 4.44 3.01
C PHE A 42 21.32 4.39 4.11
N GLN A 43 20.98 3.71 5.20
CA GLN A 43 21.91 3.37 6.25
C GLN A 43 21.69 1.91 6.64
N LYS A 44 22.79 1.17 6.82
CA LYS A 44 22.71 -0.24 7.21
C LYS A 44 21.93 -0.38 8.53
N GLY A 45 20.98 -1.30 8.56
CA GLY A 45 20.16 -1.57 9.74
C GLY A 45 19.09 -0.53 10.03
N MET A 46 18.84 0.39 9.10
CA MET A 46 17.92 1.51 9.33
C MET A 46 16.46 1.10 9.45
N LYS A 47 15.72 1.90 10.21
CA LYS A 47 14.28 1.97 10.21
C LYS A 47 13.92 3.42 10.47
N GLU A 48 13.59 4.17 9.42
CA GLU A 48 13.33 5.60 9.47
C GLU A 48 11.91 5.92 9.06
N LEU A 49 11.22 6.72 9.85
CA LEU A 49 9.87 7.19 9.52
C LEU A 49 9.96 8.15 8.33
N ILE A 50 9.20 7.88 7.28
CA ILE A 50 9.20 8.73 6.08
C ILE A 50 7.83 9.34 5.76
N GLY A 51 6.82 9.03 6.54
CA GLY A 51 5.50 9.65 6.39
C GLY A 51 4.37 8.78 6.87
N ILE A 52 3.15 9.21 6.53
CA ILE A 52 1.92 8.52 6.89
C ILE A 52 1.14 8.28 5.60
N LEU A 53 0.56 7.10 5.48
CA LEU A 53 -0.18 6.71 4.29
C LEU A 53 -1.37 5.86 4.70
N GLY A 54 -2.58 6.35 4.42
CA GLY A 54 -3.80 5.63 4.76
C GLY A 54 -3.95 5.36 6.25
N GLY A 55 -3.45 6.27 7.09
CA GLY A 55 -3.48 6.12 8.54
C GLY A 55 -2.39 5.24 9.12
N LYS A 56 -1.52 4.70 8.28
CA LYS A 56 -0.39 3.88 8.72
C LYS A 56 0.92 4.64 8.59
N THR A 57 1.85 4.39 9.50
CA THR A 57 3.19 4.99 9.42
C THR A 57 4.04 4.22 8.42
N VAL A 58 4.78 4.96 7.60
CA VAL A 58 5.64 4.36 6.57
C VAL A 58 7.10 4.50 7.00
N TYR A 59 7.82 3.39 6.96
CA TYR A 59 9.23 3.35 7.32
C TYR A 59 10.07 2.88 6.15
N ALA A 60 11.20 3.56 5.95
CA ALA A 60 12.26 3.09 5.09
C ALA A 60 13.16 2.18 5.94
N ILE A 61 13.35 0.94 5.51
CA ILE A 61 14.08 -0.06 6.28
C ILE A 61 15.20 -0.65 5.45
N ASP A 62 16.12 -1.33 6.12
CA ASP A 62 17.17 -2.10 5.45
C ASP A 62 16.60 -3.46 5.04
N GLY A 63 16.24 -3.59 3.76
CA GLY A 63 15.60 -4.81 3.25
C GLY A 63 16.47 -6.05 3.33
N ASP A 64 17.78 -5.91 3.23
CA ASP A 64 18.70 -7.05 3.38
C ASP A 64 18.67 -7.58 4.81
N GLU A 65 18.62 -6.70 5.79
CA GLU A 65 18.50 -7.10 7.19
C GLU A 65 17.19 -7.86 7.43
N VAL A 66 16.09 -7.40 6.85
CA VAL A 66 14.80 -8.08 6.95
C VAL A 66 14.86 -9.47 6.33
N LYS A 67 15.51 -9.60 5.19
CA LYS A 67 15.66 -10.91 4.52
C LYS A 67 16.42 -11.88 5.39
N VAL A 68 17.50 -11.42 6.00
CA VAL A 68 18.35 -12.27 6.85
C VAL A 68 17.65 -12.64 8.16
N LYS A 69 16.99 -11.68 8.79
CA LYS A 69 16.35 -11.90 10.10
C LYS A 69 15.02 -12.64 10.03
N HIS A 70 14.27 -12.45 8.95
CA HIS A 70 12.89 -12.92 8.88
C HIS A 70 12.62 -13.85 7.69
N THR A 71 12.70 -13.34 6.45
CA THR A 71 12.42 -14.16 5.28
C THR A 71 13.07 -13.58 4.03
N MET A 72 13.58 -14.45 3.19
CA MET A 72 14.11 -14.08 1.88
C MET A 72 13.00 -13.66 0.91
N ASP A 73 11.76 -13.94 1.26
CA ASP A 73 10.59 -13.56 0.43
C ASP A 73 10.24 -12.08 0.54
N PHE A 74 10.85 -11.35 1.48
CA PHE A 74 10.62 -9.91 1.59
C PHE A 74 11.28 -9.21 0.40
N VAL A 75 10.46 -8.65 -0.49
CA VAL A 75 10.92 -7.97 -1.71
C VAL A 75 10.26 -6.60 -1.79
N GLU A 76 11.09 -5.55 -1.92
CA GLU A 76 10.70 -4.15 -2.09
C GLU A 76 10.00 -3.53 -0.88
N GLY A 77 9.02 -4.20 -0.29
CA GLY A 77 8.27 -3.66 0.84
C GLY A 77 7.35 -4.70 1.46
N GLY A 78 6.62 -4.29 2.49
CA GLY A 78 5.72 -5.20 3.18
C GLY A 78 4.73 -4.50 4.11
N ASN A 79 3.72 -5.24 4.50
CA ASN A 79 2.69 -4.80 5.43
C ASN A 79 2.36 -5.92 6.42
N GLY A 80 1.71 -5.54 7.52
CA GLY A 80 1.44 -6.45 8.63
C GLY A 80 0.34 -7.48 8.39
N LEU A 81 -0.39 -7.39 7.29
CA LEU A 81 -1.38 -8.40 6.91
C LEU A 81 -0.71 -9.59 6.20
N VAL A 82 0.45 -9.36 5.60
CA VAL A 82 1.22 -10.38 4.86
C VAL A 82 2.32 -10.96 5.74
N TYR A 83 3.04 -10.09 6.47
CA TYR A 83 4.18 -10.50 7.30
C TYR A 83 3.88 -10.23 8.77
N ASP A 84 4.01 -11.26 9.61
CA ASP A 84 3.75 -11.13 11.04
C ASP A 84 4.80 -10.32 11.79
N PHE A 85 5.99 -10.13 11.20
CA PHE A 85 7.04 -9.31 11.81
C PHE A 85 6.87 -7.81 11.48
N VAL A 86 5.95 -7.45 10.60
CA VAL A 86 5.60 -6.04 10.32
C VAL A 86 4.38 -5.69 11.16
N PRO A 87 4.46 -4.65 12.02
CA PRO A 87 3.28 -4.19 12.76
C PRO A 87 2.14 -3.82 11.82
N ARG A 88 0.90 -4.07 12.25
CA ARG A 88 -0.28 -3.84 11.41
C ARG A 88 -0.51 -2.37 11.07
N ASP A 89 0.00 -1.46 11.88
CA ASP A 89 -0.12 -0.02 11.67
C ASP A 89 1.07 0.58 10.92
N GLU A 90 1.93 -0.27 10.37
CA GLU A 90 3.12 0.17 9.63
C GLU A 90 3.13 -0.38 8.22
N LEU A 91 3.77 0.38 7.34
CA LEU A 91 4.13 -0.05 5.99
C LEU A 91 5.64 0.10 5.85
N TRP A 92 6.29 -0.89 5.30
CA TRP A 92 7.75 -0.89 5.13
C TRP A 92 8.14 -0.80 3.66
N VAL A 93 9.14 0.03 3.38
CA VAL A 93 9.73 0.19 2.07
C VAL A 93 11.22 -0.11 2.18
N ASP A 94 11.76 -0.89 1.26
CA ASP A 94 13.19 -1.20 1.25
C ASP A 94 13.98 0.03 0.80
N ALA A 95 14.75 0.59 1.72
CA ALA A 95 15.54 1.79 1.48
C ALA A 95 16.71 1.57 0.52
N ARG A 96 17.02 0.34 0.16
CA ARG A 96 18.05 0.01 -0.84
C ARG A 96 17.57 0.28 -2.26
N ILE A 97 16.27 0.40 -2.44
CA ILE A 97 15.66 0.77 -3.72
C ILE A 97 15.75 2.27 -3.88
N LYS A 98 15.78 2.75 -5.12
CA LYS A 98 15.83 4.18 -5.42
C LYS A 98 14.66 4.90 -4.76
N SER A 99 14.94 6.01 -4.09
CA SER A 99 13.91 6.73 -3.33
C SER A 99 12.74 7.22 -4.18
N GLN A 100 12.98 7.48 -5.46
CA GLN A 100 11.90 7.89 -6.36
C GLN A 100 10.87 6.78 -6.58
N ASP A 101 11.19 5.53 -6.30
CA ASP A 101 10.28 4.40 -6.43
C ASP A 101 9.52 4.10 -5.13
N TRP A 102 9.92 4.71 -4.01
CA TRP A 102 9.26 4.49 -2.72
C TRP A 102 7.77 4.83 -2.73
N PRO A 103 7.31 5.92 -3.37
CA PRO A 103 5.88 6.18 -3.44
C PRO A 103 5.07 5.05 -4.06
N HIS A 104 5.59 4.42 -5.11
CA HIS A 104 4.92 3.29 -5.76
C HIS A 104 4.84 2.08 -4.85
N ILE A 105 5.94 1.78 -4.17
CA ILE A 105 6.02 0.65 -3.25
C ILE A 105 5.07 0.86 -2.07
N ALA A 106 5.10 2.03 -1.45
CA ALA A 106 4.25 2.35 -0.32
C ALA A 106 2.77 2.35 -0.71
N PHE A 107 2.43 2.89 -1.87
CA PHE A 107 1.07 2.88 -2.38
C PHE A 107 0.58 1.43 -2.57
N HIS A 108 1.40 0.59 -3.16
CA HIS A 108 1.08 -0.84 -3.33
C HIS A 108 0.77 -1.49 -1.98
N GLU A 109 1.65 -1.31 -0.99
CA GLU A 109 1.47 -1.90 0.33
C GLU A 109 0.21 -1.35 1.03
N ALA A 110 -0.07 -0.06 0.88
CA ALA A 110 -1.26 0.54 1.46
C ALA A 110 -2.53 -0.03 0.85
N VAL A 111 -2.60 -0.12 -0.48
CA VAL A 111 -3.75 -0.67 -1.19
C VAL A 111 -3.95 -2.14 -0.83
N GLU A 112 -2.88 -2.92 -0.87
CA GLU A 112 -2.93 -4.35 -0.57
C GLU A 112 -3.44 -4.60 0.84
N SER A 113 -2.88 -3.90 1.84
CA SER A 113 -3.29 -4.07 3.23
C SER A 113 -4.74 -3.63 3.45
N LEU A 114 -5.17 -2.55 2.81
CA LEU A 114 -6.53 -2.04 2.93
C LEU A 114 -7.55 -3.03 2.34
N LEU A 115 -7.24 -3.60 1.18
CA LEU A 115 -8.10 -4.60 0.55
C LEU A 115 -8.22 -5.86 1.39
N MET A 116 -7.14 -6.29 2.00
CA MET A 116 -7.16 -7.47 2.87
C MET A 116 -7.89 -7.18 4.19
N GLU A 117 -7.62 -6.03 4.79
CA GLU A 117 -8.13 -5.70 6.12
C GLU A 117 -9.62 -5.33 6.10
N LYS A 118 -10.03 -4.47 5.18
CA LYS A 118 -11.40 -3.93 5.15
C LYS A 118 -12.34 -4.68 4.23
N TYR A 119 -11.82 -5.25 3.16
CA TYR A 119 -12.66 -5.92 2.16
C TYR A 119 -12.51 -7.43 2.18
N GLY A 120 -11.64 -7.96 3.03
CA GLY A 120 -11.50 -9.40 3.21
C GLY A 120 -10.93 -10.15 2.01
N LEU A 121 -10.24 -9.46 1.10
CA LEU A 121 -9.62 -10.12 -0.04
C LEU A 121 -8.45 -10.99 0.41
N SER A 122 -8.20 -12.05 -0.34
CA SER A 122 -7.00 -12.85 -0.16
C SER A 122 -5.77 -12.03 -0.57
N TYR A 123 -4.59 -12.48 -0.15
CA TYR A 123 -3.33 -11.84 -0.56
C TYR A 123 -3.22 -11.78 -2.08
N ASP A 124 -3.48 -12.89 -2.77
CA ASP A 124 -3.34 -12.95 -4.23
C ASP A 124 -4.25 -11.94 -4.93
N GLU A 125 -5.49 -11.83 -4.49
CA GLU A 125 -6.44 -10.87 -5.05
C GLU A 125 -6.03 -9.42 -4.76
N ALA A 126 -5.65 -9.14 -3.51
CA ALA A 126 -5.23 -7.81 -3.11
C ALA A 126 -3.96 -7.39 -3.83
N HIS A 127 -3.00 -8.29 -3.94
CA HIS A 127 -1.74 -8.05 -4.62
C HIS A 127 -1.94 -7.74 -6.11
N ALA A 128 -2.79 -8.51 -6.79
CA ALA A 128 -3.09 -8.29 -8.20
C ALA A 128 -3.72 -6.91 -8.43
N ARG A 129 -4.64 -6.50 -7.55
CA ARG A 129 -5.30 -5.20 -7.66
C ARG A 129 -4.35 -4.06 -7.36
N ALA A 130 -3.49 -4.21 -6.36
CA ALA A 130 -2.50 -3.20 -6.03
C ALA A 130 -1.54 -2.99 -7.21
N ASN A 131 -1.09 -4.07 -7.86
CA ASN A 131 -0.25 -3.98 -9.05
C ASN A 131 -0.93 -3.24 -10.19
N ALA A 132 -2.22 -3.48 -10.41
CA ALA A 132 -2.96 -2.85 -11.49
C ALA A 132 -3.13 -1.34 -11.27
N LEU A 133 -3.25 -0.91 -10.01
CA LEU A 133 -3.55 0.48 -9.68
C LEU A 133 -2.29 1.35 -9.55
N GLU A 134 -1.21 0.82 -8.98
CA GLU A 134 -0.11 1.65 -8.46
C GLU A 134 0.50 2.60 -9.47
N VAL A 135 0.84 2.13 -10.65
CA VAL A 135 1.53 2.97 -11.65
C VAL A 135 0.57 3.99 -12.24
N GLY A 136 -0.61 3.52 -12.66
CA GLY A 136 -1.58 4.38 -13.33
C GLY A 136 -2.08 5.51 -12.44
N GLU A 137 -2.42 5.21 -11.20
CA GLU A 137 -3.00 6.20 -10.29
C GLU A 137 -1.97 7.20 -9.79
N ILE A 138 -0.76 6.76 -9.49
CA ILE A 138 0.31 7.68 -9.08
C ILE A 138 0.68 8.62 -10.22
N GLN A 139 0.78 8.12 -11.44
CA GLN A 139 1.07 8.94 -12.61
C GLN A 139 -0.05 9.93 -12.91
N ARG A 140 -1.30 9.50 -12.79
CA ARG A 140 -2.46 10.36 -13.00
C ARG A 140 -2.45 11.54 -12.02
N VAL A 141 -2.22 11.27 -10.75
CA VAL A 141 -2.13 12.31 -9.72
C VAL A 141 -0.95 13.25 -9.99
N ALA A 142 0.19 12.70 -10.37
CA ALA A 142 1.37 13.50 -10.70
C ALA A 142 1.11 14.45 -11.86
N SER A 143 0.34 14.02 -12.86
CA SER A 143 0.00 14.85 -14.02
C SER A 143 -1.02 15.92 -13.69
N ALA A 144 -1.92 15.67 -12.73
CA ALA A 144 -2.97 16.60 -12.30
C ALA A 144 -2.44 17.70 -11.38
N VAL A 145 -1.29 17.50 -10.75
CA VAL A 145 -0.68 18.44 -9.83
C VAL A 145 0.50 19.16 -10.50
#